data_35275e7397fee657d8dfe3ab340db8a1
#
_entry.id   35275e7397fee657d8dfe3ab340db8a1
#
_cell.length_a   1.000
_cell.length_b   1.000
_cell.length_c   1.000
_cell.angle_alpha   90.00
_cell.angle_beta   90.00
_cell.angle_gamma   90.00
#
_symmetry.space_group_name_H-M   'P 1'
#
loop_
_entity.id
_entity.type
_entity.pdbx_description
1 polymer ?
#
loop_
_entity_poly.entity_id
_entity_poly.type
_entity_poly.pdbx_seq_one_letter_code
_entity_poly.pdbx_strand_id
1 'polypeptide(L)'
;MANSNRKKASKIQAAKKAKFAEKAKAVKKVKSAEEKPIKYTVTAEQQTDGTFEFRGGKGGFNIIKQKNKALEPYGKCIHNYGVLLELIPGDKQAAINQQIGNARVVHNDYLSKREKYYKETKKALTVSQYKKEYLPALKKEKEYLNDTDKFVYENACRNVDDAYNRFFKVLSGFPKYASRTKPSGNSFTTNFTNNNIELKMIDGIPYVKLPKIGNVRFILPKGKILTDIQPHGVTIKAATVSREPDGSYRIALRMESVIDKPVFPTVINAREIISVDL
;
A
#
# COMPACT_ATOMS: atom_id res chain seq x y z
N MET A 1 -30.28 33.68 -28.78
CA MET A 1 -29.92 32.23 -28.68
C MET A 1 -29.01 31.86 -27.52
N ALA A 2 -28.18 32.75 -26.99
CA ALA A 2 -27.23 32.44 -25.88
C ALA A 2 -27.86 32.11 -24.49
N ASN A 3 -29.06 32.66 -24.22
CA ASN A 3 -29.72 32.49 -22.91
C ASN A 3 -30.44 31.13 -22.74
N SER A 4 -30.81 30.47 -23.83
CA SER A 4 -31.42 29.13 -23.80
C SER A 4 -30.40 28.03 -23.50
N ASN A 5 -29.17 28.16 -24.00
CA ASN A 5 -28.11 27.20 -23.76
C ASN A 5 -27.56 27.23 -22.31
N ARG A 6 -27.53 28.41 -21.68
CA ARG A 6 -27.17 28.55 -20.27
C ARG A 6 -28.20 27.89 -19.34
N LYS A 7 -29.48 28.03 -19.60
CA LYS A 7 -30.57 27.39 -18.80
C LYS A 7 -30.57 25.86 -18.99
N LYS A 8 -30.21 25.33 -20.18
CA LYS A 8 -30.08 23.89 -20.42
C LYS A 8 -28.86 23.32 -19.68
N ALA A 9 -27.70 24.00 -19.67
CA ALA A 9 -26.52 23.59 -18.97
C ALA A 9 -26.72 23.55 -17.45
N SER A 10 -27.41 24.55 -16.87
CA SER A 10 -27.70 24.59 -15.41
C SER A 10 -28.65 23.47 -14.98
N LYS A 11 -29.67 23.13 -15.79
CA LYS A 11 -30.57 21.99 -15.53
C LYS A 11 -29.86 20.64 -15.59
N ILE A 12 -28.92 20.46 -16.52
CA ILE A 12 -28.11 19.23 -16.62
C ILE A 12 -27.17 19.11 -15.41
N GLN A 13 -26.61 20.21 -14.94
CA GLN A 13 -25.72 20.22 -13.77
C GLN A 13 -26.51 19.95 -12.46
N ALA A 14 -27.72 20.50 -12.32
CA ALA A 14 -28.62 20.24 -11.19
C ALA A 14 -29.08 18.77 -11.15
N ALA A 15 -29.45 18.20 -12.32
CA ALA A 15 -29.85 16.79 -12.42
C ALA A 15 -28.68 15.82 -12.11
N LYS A 16 -27.44 16.16 -12.51
CA LYS A 16 -26.24 15.40 -12.12
C LYS A 16 -25.97 15.47 -10.63
N LYS A 17 -26.16 16.64 -10.01
CA LYS A 17 -25.97 16.84 -8.56
C LYS A 17 -27.04 16.09 -7.74
N ALA A 18 -28.29 16.05 -8.20
CA ALA A 18 -29.37 15.28 -7.56
C ALA A 18 -29.14 13.77 -7.64
N LYS A 19 -28.77 13.23 -8.80
CA LYS A 19 -28.39 11.81 -8.96
C LYS A 19 -27.17 11.42 -8.12
N PHE A 20 -26.24 12.35 -7.90
CA PHE A 20 -25.06 12.12 -7.05
C PHE A 20 -25.43 12.08 -5.58
N ALA A 21 -26.35 12.96 -5.13
CA ALA A 21 -26.86 12.99 -3.75
C ALA A 21 -27.69 11.74 -3.42
N GLU A 22 -28.46 11.24 -4.39
CA GLU A 22 -29.24 10.00 -4.25
C GLU A 22 -28.36 8.76 -4.19
N LYS A 23 -27.31 8.68 -5.03
CA LYS A 23 -26.26 7.63 -4.90
C LYS A 23 -25.51 7.70 -3.58
N ALA A 24 -25.19 8.89 -3.07
CA ALA A 24 -24.54 9.07 -1.78
C ALA A 24 -25.44 8.64 -0.60
N LYS A 25 -26.77 8.87 -0.68
CA LYS A 25 -27.73 8.34 0.30
C LYS A 25 -27.87 6.81 0.23
N ALA A 26 -27.88 6.23 -0.96
CA ALA A 26 -27.91 4.78 -1.15
C ALA A 26 -26.63 4.10 -0.59
N VAL A 27 -25.44 4.71 -0.78
CA VAL A 27 -24.17 4.23 -0.21
C VAL A 27 -24.14 4.36 1.31
N LYS A 28 -24.78 5.39 1.91
CA LYS A 28 -24.93 5.50 3.36
C LYS A 28 -25.90 4.46 3.94
N LYS A 29 -26.97 4.11 3.22
CA LYS A 29 -27.94 3.09 3.64
C LYS A 29 -27.34 1.66 3.61
N VAL A 30 -26.37 1.39 2.75
CA VAL A 30 -25.63 0.11 2.71
C VAL A 30 -24.60 0.00 3.84
N LYS A 31 -24.20 1.11 4.48
CA LYS A 31 -23.26 1.11 5.62
C LYS A 31 -23.92 0.84 6.97
N SER A 32 -25.23 0.82 7.07
CA SER A 32 -25.99 0.42 8.27
C SER A 32 -26.44 -1.05 8.27
N ALA A 33 -25.97 -1.85 7.31
CA ALA A 33 -26.15 -3.30 7.34
C ALA A 33 -25.28 -3.86 8.48
N GLU A 34 -25.95 -4.56 9.40
CA GLU A 34 -25.42 -5.26 10.57
C GLU A 34 -24.00 -5.80 10.37
N GLU A 35 -23.08 -5.40 11.27
CA GLU A 35 -21.72 -5.97 11.29
C GLU A 35 -21.87 -7.49 11.49
N LYS A 36 -21.69 -8.25 10.43
CA LYS A 36 -21.63 -9.72 10.49
C LYS A 36 -20.60 -10.09 11.55
N PRO A 37 -20.92 -11.00 12.48
CA PRO A 37 -20.00 -11.37 13.56
C PRO A 37 -18.67 -11.80 12.95
N ILE A 38 -17.57 -11.22 13.46
CA ILE A 38 -16.22 -11.49 12.99
C ILE A 38 -15.92 -12.96 13.27
N LYS A 39 -15.88 -13.76 12.24
CA LYS A 39 -15.71 -15.23 12.30
C LYS A 39 -14.31 -15.66 12.80
N TYR A 40 -13.38 -14.73 12.96
CA TYR A 40 -12.00 -14.97 13.39
C TYR A 40 -11.55 -13.82 14.30
N THR A 41 -11.33 -14.12 15.57
CA THR A 41 -10.81 -13.19 16.56
C THR A 41 -9.28 -13.24 16.55
N VAL A 42 -8.63 -12.07 16.64
CA VAL A 42 -7.20 -11.97 16.94
C VAL A 42 -7.05 -11.95 18.44
N THR A 43 -6.15 -12.76 18.99
CA THR A 43 -5.67 -12.66 20.36
C THR A 43 -4.28 -12.07 20.38
N ALA A 44 -3.94 -11.32 21.44
CA ALA A 44 -2.61 -10.78 21.69
C ALA A 44 -2.09 -11.37 23.01
N GLU A 45 -0.88 -11.91 23.01
CA GLU A 45 -0.19 -12.41 24.19
C GLU A 45 1.09 -11.60 24.38
N GLN A 46 1.25 -11.01 25.56
CA GLN A 46 2.48 -10.29 25.91
C GLN A 46 3.58 -11.31 26.25
N GLN A 47 4.73 -11.16 25.60
CA GLN A 47 5.91 -11.97 25.84
C GLN A 47 6.74 -11.43 27.01
N THR A 48 7.66 -12.22 27.52
CA THR A 48 8.55 -11.85 28.63
C THR A 48 9.45 -10.65 28.32
N ASP A 49 9.76 -10.42 27.05
CA ASP A 49 10.56 -9.29 26.54
C ASP A 49 9.72 -8.01 26.27
N GLY A 50 8.43 -8.04 26.65
CA GLY A 50 7.52 -6.91 26.46
C GLY A 50 6.92 -6.79 25.04
N THR A 51 7.29 -7.66 24.12
CA THR A 51 6.68 -7.71 22.77
C THR A 51 5.32 -8.41 22.80
N PHE A 52 4.57 -8.33 21.68
CA PHE A 52 3.26 -8.98 21.56
C PHE A 52 3.26 -9.97 20.41
N GLU A 53 2.85 -11.20 20.70
CA GLU A 53 2.53 -12.20 19.69
C GLU A 53 1.02 -12.15 19.38
N PHE A 54 0.70 -12.17 18.08
CA PHE A 54 -0.69 -12.16 17.62
C PHE A 54 -1.05 -13.51 17.02
N ARG A 55 -2.11 -14.15 17.54
CA ARG A 55 -2.63 -15.42 17.03
C ARG A 55 -4.05 -15.24 16.48
N GLY A 56 -4.41 -16.04 15.49
CA GLY A 56 -5.72 -16.00 14.86
C GLY A 56 -5.91 -14.88 13.85
N GLY A 57 -7.16 -14.60 13.52
CA GLY A 57 -7.52 -13.63 12.48
C GLY A 57 -7.29 -14.13 11.06
N LYS A 58 -8.03 -13.58 10.10
CA LYS A 58 -7.70 -13.68 8.67
C LYS A 58 -7.12 -12.35 8.21
N GLY A 59 -5.98 -12.40 7.53
CA GLY A 59 -5.38 -11.22 6.90
C GLY A 59 -6.41 -10.52 6.01
N GLY A 60 -6.36 -9.19 5.98
CA GLY A 60 -7.26 -8.37 5.21
C GLY A 60 -7.43 -6.98 5.82
N PHE A 61 -8.36 -6.21 5.28
CA PHE A 61 -8.57 -4.79 5.60
C PHE A 61 -8.79 -4.49 7.10
N ASN A 62 -9.32 -5.46 7.87
CA ASN A 62 -9.66 -5.26 9.28
C ASN A 62 -8.63 -5.82 10.27
N ILE A 63 -7.50 -6.34 9.82
CA ILE A 63 -6.53 -6.99 10.72
C ILE A 63 -5.97 -6.02 11.79
N ILE A 64 -5.70 -4.77 11.43
CA ILE A 64 -5.22 -3.75 12.37
C ILE A 64 -6.29 -3.44 13.42
N LYS A 65 -7.56 -3.29 13.01
CA LYS A 65 -8.68 -3.08 13.94
C LYS A 65 -8.82 -4.24 14.92
N GLN A 66 -8.66 -5.48 14.44
CA GLN A 66 -8.70 -6.69 15.28
C GLN A 66 -7.52 -6.74 16.26
N LYS A 67 -6.30 -6.43 15.80
CA LYS A 67 -5.11 -6.34 16.66
C LYS A 67 -5.27 -5.25 17.72
N ASN A 68 -5.76 -4.06 17.34
CA ASN A 68 -6.01 -2.97 18.30
C ASN A 68 -7.03 -3.38 19.36
N LYS A 69 -8.10 -4.09 18.98
CA LYS A 69 -9.07 -4.61 19.93
C LYS A 69 -8.44 -5.63 20.89
N ALA A 70 -7.55 -6.50 20.40
CA ALA A 70 -6.83 -7.46 21.21
C ALA A 70 -5.82 -6.79 22.18
N LEU A 71 -5.34 -5.59 21.85
CA LEU A 71 -4.38 -4.81 22.65
C LEU A 71 -5.08 -3.89 23.67
N GLU A 72 -6.40 -3.66 23.56
CA GLU A 72 -7.14 -2.79 24.48
C GLU A 72 -6.93 -3.13 25.97
N PRO A 73 -6.94 -4.40 26.41
CA PRO A 73 -6.72 -4.76 27.82
C PRO A 73 -5.33 -4.34 28.36
N TYR A 74 -4.37 -4.16 27.46
CA TYR A 74 -2.99 -3.76 27.79
C TYR A 74 -2.77 -2.24 27.68
N GLY A 75 -3.80 -1.46 27.33
CA GLY A 75 -3.65 -0.02 27.07
C GLY A 75 -2.75 0.29 25.86
N LYS A 76 -2.60 -0.65 24.91
CA LYS A 76 -1.69 -0.55 23.76
C LYS A 76 -2.47 -0.46 22.44
N CYS A 77 -1.77 0.00 21.40
CA CYS A 77 -2.30 0.00 20.04
C CYS A 77 -1.18 -0.23 19.00
N ILE A 78 -1.58 -0.61 17.79
CA ILE A 78 -0.67 -0.73 16.64
C ILE A 78 -0.36 0.67 16.08
N HIS A 79 0.91 0.97 15.96
CA HIS A 79 1.44 2.14 15.27
C HIS A 79 2.17 1.71 14.00
N ASN A 80 1.74 2.27 12.86
CA ASN A 80 2.41 2.05 11.56
C ASN A 80 3.12 3.33 11.14
N TYR A 81 4.39 3.21 10.76
CA TYR A 81 5.18 4.34 10.28
C TYR A 81 6.10 3.94 9.13
N GLY A 82 6.62 4.92 8.43
CA GLY A 82 7.55 4.73 7.32
C GLY A 82 8.97 5.14 7.68
N VAL A 83 9.95 4.37 7.24
CA VAL A 83 11.36 4.73 7.28
C VAL A 83 11.89 4.79 5.86
N LEU A 84 12.45 5.94 5.48
CA LEU A 84 13.04 6.16 4.16
C LEU A 84 14.57 6.11 4.29
N LEU A 85 15.20 5.24 3.48
CA LEU A 85 16.64 5.06 3.43
C LEU A 85 17.14 5.17 2.00
N GLU A 86 18.36 5.67 1.83
CA GLU A 86 19.04 5.70 0.55
C GLU A 86 19.73 4.36 0.31
N LEU A 87 19.57 3.81 -0.92
CA LEU A 87 20.19 2.55 -1.34
C LEU A 87 21.44 2.82 -2.19
N ILE A 88 22.46 2.00 -1.98
CA ILE A 88 23.62 1.87 -2.84
C ILE A 88 23.56 0.51 -3.53
N PRO A 89 22.94 0.41 -4.72
CA PRO A 89 22.66 -0.89 -5.34
C PRO A 89 23.91 -1.67 -5.76
N GLY A 90 24.97 -0.99 -6.19
CA GLY A 90 26.16 -1.65 -6.71
C GLY A 90 25.84 -2.63 -7.86
N ASP A 91 26.29 -3.87 -7.72
CA ASP A 91 26.03 -4.98 -8.65
C ASP A 91 24.54 -5.39 -8.72
N LYS A 92 23.72 -5.02 -7.75
CA LYS A 92 22.28 -5.32 -7.69
C LYS A 92 21.41 -4.35 -8.48
N GLN A 93 22.00 -3.29 -9.05
CA GLN A 93 21.26 -2.26 -9.79
C GLN A 93 20.43 -2.85 -10.95
N ALA A 94 20.99 -3.77 -11.69
CA ALA A 94 20.29 -4.43 -12.81
C ALA A 94 19.05 -5.20 -12.31
N ALA A 95 19.20 -5.95 -11.22
CA ALA A 95 18.10 -6.72 -10.63
C ALA A 95 16.99 -5.80 -10.08
N ILE A 96 17.33 -4.68 -9.43
CA ILE A 96 16.35 -3.68 -8.98
C ILE A 96 15.60 -3.09 -10.17
N ASN A 97 16.30 -2.67 -11.22
CA ASN A 97 15.68 -2.11 -12.42
C ASN A 97 14.76 -3.12 -13.12
N GLN A 98 15.14 -4.40 -13.12
CA GLN A 98 14.30 -5.50 -13.65
C GLN A 98 13.00 -5.61 -12.84
N GLN A 99 13.06 -5.62 -11.50
CA GLN A 99 11.84 -5.66 -10.65
C GLN A 99 10.93 -4.47 -10.92
N ILE A 100 11.48 -3.24 -11.03
CA ILE A 100 10.74 -2.04 -11.38
C ILE A 100 10.08 -2.18 -12.76
N GLY A 101 10.83 -2.65 -13.76
CA GLY A 101 10.33 -2.90 -15.11
C GLY A 101 9.18 -3.92 -15.12
N ASN A 102 9.36 -5.02 -14.41
CA ASN A 102 8.38 -6.10 -14.32
C ASN A 102 7.09 -5.67 -13.60
N ALA A 103 7.21 -4.87 -12.52
CA ALA A 103 6.06 -4.26 -11.85
C ALA A 103 5.23 -3.41 -12.83
N ARG A 104 5.89 -2.62 -13.67
CA ARG A 104 5.26 -1.77 -14.68
C ARG A 104 4.56 -2.59 -15.76
N VAL A 105 5.18 -3.66 -16.24
CA VAL A 105 4.59 -4.57 -17.23
C VAL A 105 3.29 -5.16 -16.70
N VAL A 106 3.31 -5.69 -15.47
CA VAL A 106 2.11 -6.31 -14.86
C VAL A 106 1.04 -5.26 -14.53
N HIS A 107 1.43 -4.06 -14.06
CA HIS A 107 0.51 -2.96 -13.85
C HIS A 107 -0.27 -2.62 -15.13
N ASN A 108 0.45 -2.47 -16.23
CA ASN A 108 -0.13 -2.08 -17.52
C ASN A 108 -0.99 -3.20 -18.12
N ASP A 109 -0.55 -4.44 -18.04
CA ASP A 109 -1.32 -5.58 -18.52
C ASP A 109 -2.62 -5.75 -17.71
N TYR A 110 -2.54 -5.66 -16.37
CA TYR A 110 -3.74 -5.74 -15.52
C TYR A 110 -4.72 -4.61 -15.79
N LEU A 111 -4.23 -3.38 -15.97
CA LEU A 111 -5.08 -2.23 -16.33
C LEU A 111 -5.83 -2.50 -17.65
N SER A 112 -5.10 -2.92 -18.70
CA SER A 112 -5.66 -3.26 -20.01
C SER A 112 -6.69 -4.39 -19.93
N LYS A 113 -6.37 -5.49 -19.24
CA LYS A 113 -7.28 -6.64 -19.06
C LYS A 113 -8.53 -6.25 -18.28
N ARG A 114 -8.38 -5.40 -17.23
CA ARG A 114 -9.51 -4.92 -16.43
C ARG A 114 -10.48 -4.06 -17.23
N GLU A 115 -9.95 -3.17 -18.09
CA GLU A 115 -10.79 -2.36 -19.00
C GLU A 115 -11.55 -3.23 -19.99
N LYS A 116 -10.87 -4.19 -20.63
CA LYS A 116 -11.47 -5.13 -21.57
C LYS A 116 -12.55 -5.98 -20.88
N TYR A 117 -12.23 -6.60 -19.75
CA TYR A 117 -13.15 -7.42 -18.98
C TYR A 117 -14.41 -6.67 -18.57
N TYR A 118 -14.25 -5.38 -18.16
CA TYR A 118 -15.40 -4.54 -17.81
C TYR A 118 -16.29 -4.20 -19.02
N LYS A 119 -15.69 -3.95 -20.18
CA LYS A 119 -16.46 -3.70 -21.41
C LYS A 119 -17.35 -4.90 -21.78
N GLU A 120 -16.83 -6.10 -21.62
CA GLU A 120 -17.49 -7.36 -21.98
C GLU A 120 -18.50 -7.81 -20.92
N THR A 121 -18.15 -7.74 -19.64
CA THR A 121 -18.94 -8.36 -18.57
C THR A 121 -19.70 -7.37 -17.68
N LYS A 122 -19.37 -6.07 -17.76
CA LYS A 122 -19.82 -5.00 -16.84
C LYS A 122 -19.42 -5.24 -15.38
N LYS A 123 -18.48 -6.16 -15.14
CA LYS A 123 -17.93 -6.48 -13.80
C LYS A 123 -16.47 -6.07 -13.71
N ALA A 124 -16.01 -5.75 -12.50
CA ALA A 124 -14.59 -5.46 -12.26
C ALA A 124 -13.79 -6.77 -12.22
N LEU A 125 -12.71 -6.85 -12.99
CA LEU A 125 -11.72 -7.94 -12.85
C LEU A 125 -11.03 -7.81 -11.50
N THR A 126 -11.01 -8.88 -10.72
CA THR A 126 -10.31 -8.90 -9.43
C THR A 126 -8.85 -9.33 -9.59
N VAL A 127 -7.98 -8.89 -8.65
CA VAL A 127 -6.56 -9.32 -8.63
C VAL A 127 -6.44 -10.85 -8.58
N SER A 128 -7.33 -11.53 -7.83
CA SER A 128 -7.32 -12.99 -7.72
C SER A 128 -7.63 -13.68 -9.05
N GLN A 129 -8.63 -13.18 -9.78
CA GLN A 129 -8.97 -13.68 -11.12
C GLN A 129 -7.81 -13.44 -12.10
N TYR A 130 -7.27 -12.22 -12.13
CA TYR A 130 -6.14 -11.90 -12.98
C TYR A 130 -4.94 -12.82 -12.73
N LYS A 131 -4.57 -13.03 -11.47
CA LYS A 131 -3.47 -13.93 -11.08
C LYS A 131 -3.70 -15.38 -11.52
N LYS A 132 -4.93 -15.83 -11.57
CA LYS A 132 -5.30 -17.20 -11.95
C LYS A 132 -5.39 -17.37 -13.47
N GLU A 133 -6.01 -16.42 -14.16
CA GLU A 133 -6.43 -16.58 -15.56
C GLU A 133 -5.47 -15.93 -16.57
N TYR A 134 -4.89 -14.77 -16.25
CA TYR A 134 -4.11 -13.97 -17.20
C TYR A 134 -2.60 -13.97 -16.92
N LEU A 135 -2.19 -13.87 -15.66
CA LEU A 135 -0.78 -13.79 -15.29
C LEU A 135 0.06 -15.00 -15.74
N PRO A 136 -0.46 -16.27 -15.71
CA PRO A 136 0.31 -17.41 -16.19
C PRO A 136 0.62 -17.34 -17.69
N ALA A 137 -0.32 -16.87 -18.51
CA ALA A 137 -0.11 -16.66 -19.95
C ALA A 137 0.91 -15.56 -20.22
N LEU A 138 0.82 -14.43 -19.49
CA LEU A 138 1.79 -13.35 -19.58
C LEU A 138 3.21 -13.80 -19.22
N LYS A 139 3.35 -14.67 -18.21
CA LYS A 139 4.65 -15.24 -17.82
C LYS A 139 5.22 -16.21 -18.82
N LYS A 140 4.38 -16.92 -19.58
CA LYS A 140 4.84 -17.76 -20.69
C LYS A 140 5.32 -16.91 -21.86
N GLU A 141 4.63 -15.81 -22.14
CA GLU A 141 5.02 -14.86 -23.20
C GLU A 141 6.29 -14.10 -22.83
N LYS A 142 6.44 -13.75 -21.56
CA LYS A 142 7.52 -12.91 -21.00
C LYS A 142 8.25 -13.67 -19.89
N GLU A 143 9.13 -14.60 -20.25
CA GLU A 143 9.81 -15.49 -19.30
C GLU A 143 10.57 -14.76 -18.19
N TYR A 144 11.13 -13.57 -18.50
CA TYR A 144 11.84 -12.74 -17.52
C TYR A 144 10.97 -12.34 -16.29
N LEU A 145 9.65 -12.45 -16.41
CA LEU A 145 8.75 -12.21 -15.26
C LEU A 145 8.88 -13.31 -14.19
N ASN A 146 9.37 -14.51 -14.51
CA ASN A 146 9.51 -15.60 -13.54
C ASN A 146 10.52 -15.29 -12.43
N ASP A 147 11.48 -14.40 -12.70
CA ASP A 147 12.49 -13.97 -11.72
C ASP A 147 12.00 -12.87 -10.76
N THR A 148 10.72 -12.51 -10.84
CA THR A 148 10.14 -11.45 -10.01
C THR A 148 9.43 -12.03 -8.79
N ASP A 149 9.55 -11.32 -7.65
CA ASP A 149 8.81 -11.69 -6.45
C ASP A 149 7.29 -11.58 -6.66
N LYS A 150 6.56 -12.57 -6.14
CA LYS A 150 5.09 -12.65 -6.27
C LYS A 150 4.35 -11.43 -5.73
N PHE A 151 4.88 -10.80 -4.68
CA PHE A 151 4.27 -9.62 -4.08
C PHE A 151 4.43 -8.37 -4.94
N VAL A 152 5.47 -8.28 -5.75
CA VAL A 152 5.64 -7.20 -6.73
C VAL A 152 4.45 -7.19 -7.70
N TYR A 153 4.04 -8.35 -8.20
CA TYR A 153 2.87 -8.46 -9.07
C TYR A 153 1.56 -8.10 -8.37
N GLU A 154 1.39 -8.62 -7.16
CA GLU A 154 0.18 -8.36 -6.39
C GLU A 154 0.03 -6.87 -6.06
N ASN A 155 1.11 -6.22 -5.63
CA ASN A 155 1.10 -4.79 -5.34
C ASN A 155 0.92 -3.94 -6.61
N ALA A 156 1.52 -4.34 -7.75
CA ALA A 156 1.29 -3.68 -9.02
C ALA A 156 -0.20 -3.70 -9.42
N CYS A 157 -0.87 -4.84 -9.25
CA CYS A 157 -2.32 -4.94 -9.49
C CYS A 157 -3.13 -4.13 -8.46
N ARG A 158 -2.77 -4.17 -7.18
CA ARG A 158 -3.45 -3.39 -6.12
C ARG A 158 -3.36 -1.89 -6.37
N ASN A 159 -2.22 -1.40 -6.86
CA ASN A 159 -2.05 0.01 -7.22
C ASN A 159 -3.05 0.45 -8.31
N VAL A 160 -3.38 -0.43 -9.27
CA VAL A 160 -4.45 -0.18 -10.26
C VAL A 160 -5.82 -0.13 -9.58
N ASP A 161 -6.12 -1.08 -8.69
CA ASP A 161 -7.38 -1.09 -7.94
C ASP A 161 -7.55 0.17 -7.09
N ASP A 162 -6.48 0.60 -6.41
CA ASP A 162 -6.48 1.82 -5.62
C ASP A 162 -6.66 3.08 -6.50
N ALA A 163 -6.07 3.10 -7.70
CA ALA A 163 -6.29 4.18 -8.65
C ALA A 163 -7.76 4.25 -9.12
N TYR A 164 -8.40 3.11 -9.38
CA TYR A 164 -9.84 3.06 -9.65
C TYR A 164 -10.69 3.50 -8.44
N ASN A 165 -10.33 3.06 -7.23
CA ASN A 165 -11.03 3.46 -6.01
C ASN A 165 -10.95 4.99 -5.80
N ARG A 166 -9.80 5.60 -6.07
CA ARG A 166 -9.61 7.07 -6.00
C ARG A 166 -10.42 7.77 -7.09
N PHE A 167 -10.44 7.23 -8.31
CA PHE A 167 -11.24 7.76 -9.40
C PHE A 167 -12.74 7.76 -9.07
N PHE A 168 -13.27 6.65 -8.57
CA PHE A 168 -14.69 6.56 -8.21
C PHE A 168 -15.07 7.43 -7.00
N LYS A 169 -14.11 7.75 -6.13
CA LYS A 169 -14.28 8.71 -5.04
C LYS A 169 -14.09 10.16 -5.48
N VAL A 170 -13.84 10.42 -6.77
CA VAL A 170 -13.58 11.75 -7.34
C VAL A 170 -12.32 12.41 -6.74
N LEU A 171 -11.38 11.61 -6.25
CA LEU A 171 -10.11 12.08 -5.68
C LEU A 171 -8.98 12.15 -6.73
N SER A 172 -9.16 11.53 -7.89
CA SER A 172 -8.17 11.53 -8.98
C SER A 172 -8.84 11.33 -10.34
N GLY A 173 -8.08 11.59 -11.42
CA GLY A 173 -8.49 11.24 -12.78
C GLY A 173 -8.50 9.73 -13.03
N PHE A 174 -8.93 9.33 -14.23
CA PHE A 174 -8.95 7.93 -14.64
C PHE A 174 -7.55 7.29 -14.56
N PRO A 175 -7.44 6.01 -14.14
CA PRO A 175 -6.17 5.30 -14.09
C PRO A 175 -5.41 5.36 -15.40
N LYS A 176 -4.09 5.59 -15.33
CA LYS A 176 -3.22 5.72 -16.50
C LYS A 176 -2.17 4.61 -16.53
N TYR A 177 -1.72 4.29 -17.74
CA TYR A 177 -0.60 3.37 -17.91
C TYR A 177 0.66 3.93 -17.24
N ALA A 178 1.37 3.06 -16.54
CA ALA A 178 2.66 3.38 -15.95
C ALA A 178 3.73 3.53 -17.02
N SER A 179 4.57 4.56 -16.91
CA SER A 179 5.62 4.89 -17.87
C SER A 179 6.98 4.96 -17.17
N ARG A 180 8.05 4.66 -17.90
CA ARG A 180 9.43 4.80 -17.41
C ARG A 180 9.81 6.26 -17.10
N THR A 181 9.14 7.20 -17.75
CA THR A 181 9.40 8.64 -17.60
C THR A 181 8.63 9.28 -16.43
N LYS A 182 7.71 8.53 -15.80
CA LYS A 182 6.89 9.03 -14.70
C LYS A 182 7.30 8.37 -13.38
N PRO A 183 7.35 9.12 -12.27
CA PRO A 183 7.73 8.58 -10.96
C PRO A 183 6.90 7.37 -10.54
N SER A 184 5.59 7.37 -10.84
CA SER A 184 4.67 6.27 -10.53
C SER A 184 5.01 4.92 -11.19
N GLY A 185 5.84 4.94 -12.24
CA GLY A 185 6.31 3.74 -12.93
C GLY A 185 7.72 3.30 -12.54
N ASN A 186 8.36 3.99 -11.61
CA ASN A 186 9.76 3.77 -11.24
C ASN A 186 9.93 3.16 -9.84
N SER A 187 8.97 2.39 -9.39
CA SER A 187 9.04 1.70 -8.09
C SER A 187 8.38 0.33 -8.13
N PHE A 188 8.76 -0.51 -7.18
CA PHE A 188 8.07 -1.74 -6.87
C PHE A 188 7.92 -1.90 -5.37
N THR A 189 6.88 -2.61 -4.93
CA THR A 189 6.62 -2.91 -3.52
C THR A 189 6.59 -4.42 -3.31
N THR A 190 7.29 -4.89 -2.29
CA THR A 190 7.24 -6.28 -1.81
C THR A 190 6.76 -6.33 -0.35
N ASN A 191 6.06 -7.39 0.02
CA ASN A 191 5.53 -7.56 1.38
C ASN A 191 6.42 -8.51 2.18
N PHE A 192 6.49 -8.25 3.49
CA PHE A 192 7.19 -9.14 4.41
C PHE A 192 6.45 -10.47 4.57
N THR A 193 7.19 -11.55 4.44
CA THR A 193 6.76 -12.92 4.77
C THR A 193 8.00 -13.79 4.97
N ASN A 194 7.99 -14.66 5.98
CA ASN A 194 9.07 -15.62 6.23
C ASN A 194 10.49 -15.02 6.13
N ASN A 195 10.73 -13.88 6.77
CA ASN A 195 12.02 -13.19 6.80
C ASN A 195 12.64 -12.89 5.42
N ASN A 196 11.78 -12.64 4.41
CA ASN A 196 12.21 -12.28 3.06
C ASN A 196 12.73 -10.83 2.95
N ILE A 197 12.41 -9.97 3.94
CA ILE A 197 12.93 -8.61 4.08
C ILE A 197 13.58 -8.52 5.46
N GLU A 198 14.84 -8.16 5.51
CA GLU A 198 15.62 -8.12 6.75
C GLU A 198 16.66 -7.00 6.68
N LEU A 199 16.81 -6.23 7.76
CA LEU A 199 17.93 -5.31 7.94
C LEU A 199 19.03 -6.00 8.71
N LYS A 200 20.29 -5.89 8.26
CA LYS A 200 21.43 -6.52 8.92
C LYS A 200 22.72 -5.77 8.69
N MET A 201 23.65 -5.97 9.59
CA MET A 201 25.04 -5.55 9.44
C MET A 201 25.88 -6.71 8.92
N ILE A 202 26.71 -6.47 7.92
CA ILE A 202 27.72 -7.40 7.41
C ILE A 202 29.04 -6.63 7.38
N ASP A 203 30.02 -7.08 8.14
CA ASP A 203 31.33 -6.42 8.25
C ASP A 203 31.26 -4.91 8.53
N GLY A 204 30.35 -4.52 9.44
CA GLY A 204 30.13 -3.12 9.81
C GLY A 204 29.36 -2.27 8.78
N ILE A 205 28.91 -2.87 7.68
CA ILE A 205 28.15 -2.19 6.61
C ILE A 205 26.67 -2.58 6.68
N PRO A 206 25.72 -1.62 6.62
CA PRO A 206 24.30 -1.92 6.68
C PRO A 206 23.76 -2.42 5.33
N TYR A 207 23.00 -3.50 5.37
CA TYR A 207 22.33 -4.10 4.22
C TYR A 207 20.86 -4.35 4.51
N VAL A 208 20.04 -4.20 3.48
CA VAL A 208 18.67 -4.71 3.43
C VAL A 208 18.65 -5.94 2.50
N LYS A 209 18.16 -7.06 3.01
CA LYS A 209 17.84 -8.24 2.21
C LYS A 209 16.50 -8.02 1.53
N LEU A 210 16.43 -8.25 0.22
CA LEU A 210 15.22 -8.16 -0.58
C LEU A 210 15.00 -9.46 -1.38
N PRO A 211 13.74 -9.92 -1.51
CA PRO A 211 13.46 -11.16 -2.24
C PRO A 211 13.89 -11.04 -3.71
N LYS A 212 14.50 -12.11 -4.24
CA LYS A 212 15.02 -12.21 -5.62
C LYS A 212 16.19 -11.27 -5.98
N ILE A 213 16.55 -10.33 -5.11
CA ILE A 213 17.65 -9.37 -5.31
C ILE A 213 18.83 -9.73 -4.41
N GLY A 214 18.55 -10.17 -3.18
CA GLY A 214 19.57 -10.42 -2.16
C GLY A 214 19.86 -9.18 -1.31
N ASN A 215 21.09 -9.07 -0.83
CA ASN A 215 21.52 -7.98 0.05
C ASN A 215 21.87 -6.74 -0.75
N VAL A 216 21.26 -5.62 -0.41
CA VAL A 216 21.52 -4.30 -1.01
C VAL A 216 22.03 -3.38 0.11
N ARG A 217 23.14 -2.73 -0.12
CA ARG A 217 23.69 -1.77 0.83
C ARG A 217 22.78 -0.54 0.93
N PHE A 218 22.64 0.02 2.13
CA PHE A 218 21.97 1.29 2.34
C PHE A 218 22.80 2.22 3.22
N ILE A 219 22.42 3.50 3.26
CA ILE A 219 23.06 4.52 4.08
C ILE A 219 22.25 4.68 5.37
N LEU A 220 22.91 4.53 6.51
CA LEU A 220 22.33 4.92 7.80
C LEU A 220 22.30 6.44 7.91
N PRO A 221 21.21 7.05 8.39
CA PRO A 221 21.18 8.47 8.70
C PRO A 221 22.29 8.82 9.71
N LYS A 222 22.83 10.04 9.57
CA LYS A 222 23.95 10.50 10.42
C LYS A 222 23.63 10.35 11.91
N GLY A 223 24.52 9.70 12.65
CA GLY A 223 24.37 9.47 14.10
C GLY A 223 23.37 8.40 14.50
N LYS A 224 22.84 7.64 13.53
CA LYS A 224 21.92 6.52 13.78
C LYS A 224 22.63 5.18 13.65
N ILE A 225 22.20 4.22 14.43
CA ILE A 225 22.59 2.80 14.33
C ILE A 225 21.39 1.97 13.85
N LEU A 226 21.62 0.71 13.51
CA LEU A 226 20.58 -0.16 12.96
C LEU A 226 19.37 -0.33 13.89
N THR A 227 19.62 -0.42 15.19
CA THR A 227 18.58 -0.52 16.22
C THR A 227 17.72 0.74 16.35
N ASP A 228 18.19 1.91 15.90
CA ASP A 228 17.37 3.12 15.82
C ASP A 228 16.40 3.06 14.62
N ILE A 229 16.80 2.33 13.58
CA ILE A 229 15.96 2.12 12.39
C ILE A 229 14.91 1.04 12.65
N GLN A 230 15.34 -0.07 13.26
CA GLN A 230 14.45 -1.18 13.65
C GLN A 230 14.66 -1.51 15.12
N PRO A 231 14.01 -0.79 16.05
CA PRO A 231 14.02 -1.12 17.47
C PRO A 231 13.45 -2.51 17.74
N HIS A 232 13.77 -3.07 18.91
CA HIS A 232 13.20 -4.33 19.37
C HIS A 232 11.67 -4.27 19.37
N GLY A 233 11.02 -5.36 18.96
CA GLY A 233 9.55 -5.43 18.85
C GLY A 233 8.95 -4.75 17.60
N VAL A 234 9.78 -4.09 16.78
CA VAL A 234 9.34 -3.50 15.51
C VAL A 234 9.44 -4.49 14.36
N THR A 235 8.36 -4.67 13.61
CA THR A 235 8.32 -5.57 12.46
C THR A 235 8.21 -4.81 11.14
N ILE A 236 8.99 -5.25 10.14
CA ILE A 236 8.84 -4.76 8.76
C ILE A 236 7.59 -5.41 8.16
N LYS A 237 6.74 -4.65 7.50
CA LYS A 237 5.52 -5.17 6.84
C LYS A 237 5.63 -5.14 5.32
N ALA A 238 6.34 -4.17 4.78
CA ALA A 238 6.57 -4.04 3.35
C ALA A 238 7.80 -3.17 3.07
N ALA A 239 8.39 -3.34 1.90
CA ALA A 239 9.44 -2.49 1.36
C ALA A 239 9.03 -2.00 -0.02
N THR A 240 9.13 -0.70 -0.25
CA THR A 240 8.97 -0.07 -1.56
C THR A 240 10.31 0.48 -2.01
N VAL A 241 10.83 -0.04 -3.10
CA VAL A 241 12.07 0.45 -3.72
C VAL A 241 11.71 1.35 -4.89
N SER A 242 12.26 2.55 -4.92
CA SER A 242 12.09 3.53 -6.00
C SER A 242 13.42 3.93 -6.61
N ARG A 243 13.38 4.21 -7.91
CA ARG A 243 14.43 4.93 -8.61
C ARG A 243 13.97 6.37 -8.80
N GLU A 244 14.73 7.29 -8.25
CA GLU A 244 14.46 8.72 -8.31
C GLU A 244 14.83 9.31 -9.68
N PRO A 245 14.35 10.52 -10.03
CA PRO A 245 14.67 11.19 -11.29
C PRO A 245 16.15 11.47 -11.48
N ASP A 246 16.89 11.70 -10.40
CA ASP A 246 18.35 11.92 -10.40
C ASP A 246 19.17 10.64 -10.60
N GLY A 247 18.48 9.48 -10.68
CA GLY A 247 19.10 8.18 -10.83
C GLY A 247 19.46 7.49 -9.52
N SER A 248 19.28 8.14 -8.36
CA SER A 248 19.46 7.53 -7.04
C SER A 248 18.38 6.49 -6.74
N TYR A 249 18.61 5.66 -5.75
CA TYR A 249 17.66 4.64 -5.32
C TYR A 249 17.32 4.83 -3.85
N ARG A 250 16.05 4.68 -3.52
CA ARG A 250 15.54 4.76 -2.16
C ARG A 250 14.69 3.55 -1.81
N ILE A 251 14.67 3.24 -0.54
CA ILE A 251 13.76 2.23 0.01
C ILE A 251 12.91 2.85 1.11
N ALA A 252 11.60 2.74 0.98
CA ALA A 252 10.65 3.07 2.03
C ALA A 252 10.20 1.77 2.71
N LEU A 253 10.55 1.62 3.98
CA LEU A 253 10.16 0.48 4.81
C LEU A 253 8.90 0.86 5.60
N ARG A 254 7.83 0.08 5.45
CA ARG A 254 6.66 0.19 6.31
C ARG A 254 6.88 -0.65 7.55
N MET A 255 6.94 0.01 8.69
CA MET A 255 7.16 -0.58 10.00
C MET A 255 5.84 -0.66 10.79
N GLU A 256 5.71 -1.67 11.62
CA GLU A 256 4.62 -1.83 12.59
C GLU A 256 5.23 -2.03 13.98
N SER A 257 4.79 -1.24 14.95
CA SER A 257 5.15 -1.35 16.36
C SER A 257 3.89 -1.37 17.23
N VAL A 258 4.03 -1.87 18.44
CA VAL A 258 3.01 -1.72 19.49
C VAL A 258 3.46 -0.60 20.41
N ILE A 259 2.61 0.39 20.59
CA ILE A 259 2.87 1.55 21.45
C ILE A 259 1.77 1.71 22.49
N ASP A 260 2.01 2.53 23.51
CA ASP A 260 0.95 2.96 24.43
C ASP A 260 -0.12 3.70 23.65
N LYS A 261 -1.38 3.40 23.97
CA LYS A 261 -2.51 4.08 23.34
C LYS A 261 -2.45 5.58 23.70
N PRO A 262 -2.38 6.47 22.71
CA PRO A 262 -2.32 7.90 23.00
C PRO A 262 -3.58 8.33 23.77
N VAL A 263 -3.37 9.02 24.88
CA VAL A 263 -4.44 9.64 25.65
C VAL A 263 -4.67 11.04 25.08
N PHE A 264 -5.80 11.22 24.44
CA PHE A 264 -6.20 12.55 23.98
C PHE A 264 -6.89 13.29 25.13
N PRO A 265 -6.57 14.56 25.36
CA PRO A 265 -7.28 15.37 26.35
C PRO A 265 -8.76 15.43 25.98
N THR A 266 -9.62 15.21 26.97
CA THR A 266 -11.09 15.23 26.82
C THR A 266 -11.61 16.65 26.52
N VAL A 267 -10.84 17.68 26.88
CA VAL A 267 -11.12 19.08 26.59
C VAL A 267 -9.91 19.67 25.87
N ILE A 268 -10.12 20.10 24.64
CA ILE A 268 -9.12 20.83 23.87
C ILE A 268 -9.37 22.30 24.05
N ASN A 269 -8.47 23.04 24.71
CA ASN A 269 -8.51 24.47 24.76
C ASN A 269 -8.20 25.05 23.38
N ALA A 270 -9.13 25.84 22.81
CA ALA A 270 -8.98 26.40 21.46
C ALA A 270 -7.69 27.24 21.28
N ARG A 271 -7.09 27.73 22.37
CA ARG A 271 -5.82 28.46 22.37
C ARG A 271 -4.58 27.55 22.21
N GLU A 272 -4.73 26.24 22.38
CA GLU A 272 -3.66 25.25 22.29
C GLU A 272 -3.66 24.52 20.93
N ILE A 273 -4.61 24.85 20.05
CA ILE A 273 -4.69 24.28 18.71
C ILE A 273 -3.77 25.08 17.80
N ILE A 274 -2.65 24.49 17.42
CA ILE A 274 -1.80 24.99 16.35
C ILE A 274 -2.16 24.20 15.08
N SER A 275 -2.80 24.85 14.10
CA SER A 275 -2.94 24.28 12.77
C SER A 275 -1.67 24.60 11.97
N VAL A 276 -1.01 23.56 11.49
CA VAL A 276 0.09 23.70 10.52
C VAL A 276 -0.47 23.31 9.18
N ASP A 277 -0.66 24.27 8.28
CA ASP A 277 -0.90 23.99 6.86
C ASP A 277 0.43 23.54 6.24
N LEU A 278 0.48 22.29 5.78
CA LEU A 278 1.60 21.69 5.04
C LEU A 278 1.35 21.77 3.54
#